data_51241b3d9c1fce6ee36fa188be2dd0ab
#
_entry.id   51241b3d9c1fce6ee36fa188be2dd0ab
#
_cell.length_a   1.000
_cell.length_b   1.000
_cell.length_c   1.000
_cell.angle_alpha   90.00
_cell.angle_beta   90.00
_cell.angle_gamma   90.00
#
_symmetry.space_group_name_H-M   'P 1'
#
loop_
_entity.id
_entity.type
_entity.pdbx_description
1 polymer ?
#
loop_
_entity_poly.entity_id
_entity_poly.type
_entity_poly.pdbx_seq_one_letter_code
_entity_poly.pdbx_strand_id
1 'polypeptide(L)'
;MKVISKKKKIAVIKFHLFSIVLGFFMIYPLLWLVSSSFKSNETIFIDSYTLIPKSMDAIKNYGSGWEGIAGIRFGIFLLNSTVVTVIGTVTCVFSSLCAAYAFSRIKFKLSNFWFGCVMVTLMIPPQVMIVPQYIILKKLHFIDTLTALILPWCFGGAFFIFLMTQFFRGIPRELDEAASIDGCGKISILFKILVPIVKPSIITSSIFAFYWIWQDFFQPLIFMNSTKKFTVPLALNMYLDPNTYNNYGGLFAMSCISLIPILLFFIIFQKYLVDGIAMDGIKG
;
A
#
# COMPACT_ATOMS: atom_id res chain seq x y z
N MET A 1 -32.70 -27.14 -18.49
CA MET A 1 -32.61 -26.40 -17.23
C MET A 1 -32.39 -27.37 -16.07
N LYS A 2 -31.22 -27.40 -15.41
CA LYS A 2 -31.02 -28.28 -14.25
C LYS A 2 -31.75 -27.68 -13.04
N VAL A 3 -32.77 -28.40 -12.54
CA VAL A 3 -33.50 -28.04 -11.33
C VAL A 3 -32.56 -28.10 -10.15
N ILE A 4 -32.18 -26.94 -9.62
CA ILE A 4 -31.29 -26.83 -8.44
C ILE A 4 -32.08 -27.37 -7.22
N SER A 5 -31.57 -28.43 -6.58
CA SER A 5 -32.18 -29.06 -5.41
C SER A 5 -32.43 -28.01 -4.30
N LYS A 6 -33.59 -28.15 -3.57
CA LYS A 6 -33.92 -27.26 -2.44
C LYS A 6 -32.79 -27.09 -1.43
N LYS A 7 -32.01 -28.16 -1.13
CA LYS A 7 -30.85 -28.10 -0.24
C LYS A 7 -29.74 -27.17 -0.78
N LYS A 8 -29.46 -27.18 -2.09
CA LYS A 8 -28.49 -26.26 -2.70
C LYS A 8 -28.97 -24.81 -2.65
N LYS A 9 -30.25 -24.53 -2.87
CA LYS A 9 -30.80 -23.17 -2.73
C LYS A 9 -30.65 -22.62 -1.32
N ILE A 10 -30.96 -23.44 -0.30
CA ILE A 10 -30.81 -23.04 1.11
C ILE A 10 -29.33 -22.79 1.46
N ALA A 11 -28.42 -23.62 0.97
CA ALA A 11 -26.98 -23.41 1.21
C ALA A 11 -26.47 -22.10 0.59
N VAL A 12 -26.92 -21.79 -0.63
CA VAL A 12 -26.60 -20.52 -1.31
C VAL A 12 -27.15 -19.31 -0.55
N ILE A 13 -28.41 -19.39 -0.07
CA ILE A 13 -29.01 -18.31 0.73
C ILE A 13 -28.24 -18.11 2.05
N LYS A 14 -27.89 -19.18 2.77
CA LYS A 14 -27.09 -19.09 3.99
C LYS A 14 -25.72 -18.47 3.74
N PHE A 15 -25.06 -18.86 2.64
CA PHE A 15 -23.77 -18.29 2.24
C PHE A 15 -23.87 -16.78 1.98
N HIS A 16 -24.89 -16.36 1.20
CA HIS A 16 -25.06 -14.93 0.92
C HIS A 16 -25.42 -14.13 2.18
N LEU A 17 -26.29 -14.68 3.03
CA LEU A 17 -26.64 -14.04 4.31
C LEU A 17 -25.42 -13.86 5.19
N PHE A 18 -24.62 -14.92 5.34
CA PHE A 18 -23.34 -14.84 6.09
C PHE A 18 -22.39 -13.81 5.49
N SER A 19 -22.24 -13.79 4.16
CA SER A 19 -21.36 -12.84 3.46
C SER A 19 -21.82 -11.39 3.64
N ILE A 20 -23.14 -11.15 3.60
CA ILE A 20 -23.73 -9.81 3.81
C ILE A 20 -23.48 -9.34 5.25
N VAL A 21 -23.74 -10.21 6.24
CA VAL A 21 -23.51 -9.89 7.65
C VAL A 21 -22.03 -9.60 7.92
N LEU A 22 -21.14 -10.46 7.42
CA LEU A 22 -19.70 -10.25 7.54
C LEU A 22 -19.25 -8.95 6.85
N GLY A 23 -19.76 -8.68 5.64
CA GLY A 23 -19.49 -7.46 4.88
C GLY A 23 -19.93 -6.21 5.65
N PHE A 24 -21.10 -6.25 6.28
CA PHE A 24 -21.59 -5.15 7.12
C PHE A 24 -20.64 -4.87 8.29
N PHE A 25 -20.19 -5.89 9.00
CA PHE A 25 -19.23 -5.73 10.09
C PHE A 25 -17.89 -5.13 9.62
N MET A 26 -17.42 -5.53 8.42
CA MET A 26 -16.18 -4.99 7.86
C MET A 26 -16.31 -3.53 7.40
N ILE A 27 -17.48 -3.13 6.88
CA ILE A 27 -17.72 -1.77 6.40
C ILE A 27 -18.10 -0.81 7.55
N TYR A 28 -18.65 -1.35 8.65
CA TYR A 28 -19.13 -0.54 9.77
C TYR A 28 -18.10 0.49 10.30
N PRO A 29 -16.82 0.15 10.53
CA PRO A 29 -15.83 1.13 10.99
C PRO A 29 -15.62 2.29 9.98
N LEU A 30 -15.70 2.01 8.68
CA LEU A 30 -15.60 3.04 7.64
C LEU A 30 -16.84 3.94 7.63
N LEU A 31 -18.04 3.36 7.77
CA LEU A 31 -19.28 4.12 7.89
C LEU A 31 -19.26 5.00 9.14
N TRP A 32 -18.74 4.46 10.25
CA TRP A 32 -18.59 5.22 11.49
C TRP A 32 -17.59 6.36 11.35
N LEU A 33 -16.45 6.14 10.68
CA LEU A 33 -15.46 7.17 10.36
C LEU A 33 -16.09 8.31 9.56
N VAL A 34 -16.80 7.97 8.47
CA VAL A 34 -17.49 8.96 7.62
C VAL A 34 -18.57 9.69 8.42
N SER A 35 -19.39 8.96 9.18
CA SER A 35 -20.41 9.58 10.05
C SER A 35 -19.77 10.54 11.06
N SER A 36 -18.66 10.15 11.68
CA SER A 36 -17.96 10.95 12.69
C SER A 36 -17.35 12.22 12.12
N SER A 37 -16.97 12.23 10.84
CA SER A 37 -16.49 13.45 10.18
C SER A 37 -17.56 14.53 10.03
N PHE A 38 -18.85 14.20 10.19
CA PHE A 38 -19.97 15.13 10.15
C PHE A 38 -20.46 15.56 11.54
N LYS A 39 -20.07 14.86 12.61
CA LYS A 39 -20.51 15.15 13.98
C LYS A 39 -19.73 16.31 14.59
N SER A 40 -20.33 17.01 15.57
CA SER A 40 -19.58 17.96 16.40
C SER A 40 -18.57 17.24 17.31
N ASN A 41 -17.45 17.89 17.64
CA ASN A 41 -16.41 17.34 18.51
C ASN A 41 -16.96 16.73 19.81
N GLU A 42 -17.96 17.39 20.40
CA GLU A 42 -18.57 16.98 21.66
C GLU A 42 -19.40 15.70 21.53
N THR A 43 -20.06 15.50 20.37
CA THR A 43 -21.01 14.39 20.17
C THR A 43 -20.36 13.15 19.59
N ILE A 44 -19.16 13.23 19.03
CA ILE A 44 -18.48 12.10 18.38
C ILE A 44 -18.42 10.85 19.29
N PHE A 45 -18.03 11.04 20.55
CA PHE A 45 -17.87 9.95 21.50
C PHE A 45 -19.11 9.70 22.38
N ILE A 46 -19.93 10.75 22.62
CA ILE A 46 -21.18 10.64 23.38
C ILE A 46 -22.20 9.81 22.59
N ASP A 47 -22.40 10.13 21.32
CA ASP A 47 -23.31 9.43 20.40
C ASP A 47 -22.54 8.46 19.47
N SER A 48 -21.55 7.74 20.01
CA SER A 48 -20.65 6.89 19.24
C SER A 48 -21.35 5.74 18.49
N TYR A 49 -22.48 5.27 19.00
CA TYR A 49 -23.28 4.16 18.41
C TYR A 49 -24.18 4.61 17.25
N THR A 50 -24.41 5.93 17.06
CA THR A 50 -25.29 6.41 16.00
C THR A 50 -24.49 6.68 14.72
N LEU A 51 -24.93 6.10 13.59
CA LEU A 51 -24.35 6.38 12.28
C LEU A 51 -24.94 7.66 11.65
N ILE A 52 -26.13 8.09 12.06
CA ILE A 52 -26.75 9.31 11.55
C ILE A 52 -26.42 10.45 12.51
N PRO A 53 -25.68 11.50 12.05
CA PRO A 53 -25.35 12.63 12.90
C PRO A 53 -26.59 13.40 13.33
N LYS A 54 -26.72 13.76 14.62
CA LYS A 54 -27.78 14.63 15.11
C LYS A 54 -27.50 16.11 14.82
N SER A 55 -26.21 16.47 14.74
CA SER A 55 -25.72 17.81 14.34
C SER A 55 -24.81 17.69 13.14
N MET A 56 -24.90 18.63 12.21
CA MET A 56 -24.13 18.63 10.96
C MET A 56 -23.04 19.71 11.01
N ASP A 57 -21.86 19.35 11.49
CA ASP A 57 -20.68 20.23 11.56
C ASP A 57 -19.66 19.96 10.42
N ALA A 58 -20.11 19.36 9.32
CA ALA A 58 -19.25 18.99 8.20
C ALA A 58 -18.36 20.14 7.69
N ILE A 59 -18.95 21.30 7.40
CA ILE A 59 -18.22 22.46 6.88
C ILE A 59 -17.12 22.90 7.87
N LYS A 60 -17.43 22.92 9.15
CA LYS A 60 -16.48 23.26 10.22
C LYS A 60 -15.35 22.22 10.31
N ASN A 61 -15.69 20.95 10.33
CA ASN A 61 -14.72 19.85 10.47
C ASN A 61 -13.78 19.76 9.28
N TYR A 62 -14.32 19.79 8.06
CA TYR A 62 -13.51 19.76 6.84
C TYR A 62 -12.71 21.06 6.67
N GLY A 63 -13.27 22.22 7.02
CA GLY A 63 -12.59 23.51 6.99
C GLY A 63 -11.41 23.55 7.96
N SER A 64 -11.67 23.31 9.26
CA SER A 64 -10.64 23.32 10.30
C SER A 64 -9.58 22.23 10.09
N GLY A 65 -10.00 21.04 9.62
CA GLY A 65 -9.08 19.99 9.25
C GLY A 65 -8.17 20.39 8.08
N TRP A 66 -8.70 21.06 7.06
CA TRP A 66 -7.93 21.50 5.91
C TRP A 66 -6.96 22.64 6.20
N GLU A 67 -7.30 23.53 7.15
CA GLU A 67 -6.37 24.54 7.67
C GLU A 67 -5.11 23.89 8.25
N GLY A 68 -5.23 22.63 8.70
CA GLY A 68 -4.11 21.78 9.09
C GLY A 68 -3.60 22.07 10.50
N ILE A 69 -2.29 21.92 10.68
CA ILE A 69 -1.63 21.94 11.99
C ILE A 69 -0.42 22.86 11.93
N ALA A 70 -0.18 23.62 13.01
CA ALA A 70 0.97 24.53 13.13
C ALA A 70 1.09 25.52 11.94
N GLY A 71 -0.05 25.98 11.40
CA GLY A 71 -0.10 26.87 10.25
C GLY A 71 0.22 26.23 8.90
N ILE A 72 0.28 24.89 8.84
CA ILE A 72 0.57 24.14 7.62
C ILE A 72 -0.71 23.45 7.16
N ARG A 73 -1.18 23.76 5.95
CA ARG A 73 -2.39 23.20 5.37
C ARG A 73 -2.25 21.70 5.13
N PHE A 74 -3.32 20.94 5.35
CA PHE A 74 -3.37 19.50 5.18
C PHE A 74 -2.96 19.04 3.75
N GLY A 75 -3.22 19.87 2.73
CA GLY A 75 -2.81 19.63 1.36
C GLY A 75 -1.29 19.42 1.18
N ILE A 76 -0.44 20.03 2.04
CA ILE A 76 1.01 19.82 2.02
C ILE A 76 1.34 18.39 2.47
N PHE A 77 0.69 17.87 3.52
CA PHE A 77 0.88 16.51 3.98
C PHE A 77 0.41 15.48 2.94
N LEU A 78 -0.71 15.76 2.26
CA LEU A 78 -1.17 14.94 1.13
C LEU A 78 -0.16 14.92 -0.01
N LEU A 79 0.39 16.08 -0.36
CA LEU A 79 1.41 16.17 -1.41
C LEU A 79 2.68 15.40 -1.03
N ASN A 80 3.17 15.55 0.21
CA ASN A 80 4.34 14.81 0.69
C ASN A 80 4.10 13.30 0.63
N SER A 81 2.95 12.81 1.15
CA SER A 81 2.59 11.40 1.08
C SER A 81 2.49 10.91 -0.36
N THR A 82 1.87 11.68 -1.25
CA THR A 82 1.73 11.30 -2.66
C THR A 82 3.10 11.20 -3.34
N VAL A 83 3.99 12.18 -3.13
CA VAL A 83 5.34 12.17 -3.71
C VAL A 83 6.14 10.97 -3.21
N VAL A 84 6.17 10.75 -1.88
CA VAL A 84 6.89 9.61 -1.27
C VAL A 84 6.33 8.29 -1.80
N THR A 85 5.01 8.15 -1.81
CA THR A 85 4.36 6.89 -2.19
C THR A 85 4.52 6.59 -3.67
N VAL A 86 4.31 7.56 -4.56
CA VAL A 86 4.42 7.34 -6.00
C VAL A 86 5.86 7.02 -6.39
N ILE A 87 6.83 7.85 -5.96
CA ILE A 87 8.24 7.63 -6.29
C ILE A 87 8.73 6.33 -5.64
N GLY A 88 8.42 6.10 -4.35
CA GLY A 88 8.80 4.89 -3.64
C GLY A 88 8.22 3.63 -4.29
N THR A 89 6.94 3.63 -4.69
CA THR A 89 6.31 2.50 -5.38
C THR A 89 6.97 2.21 -6.73
N VAL A 90 7.15 3.23 -7.57
CA VAL A 90 7.75 3.06 -8.91
C VAL A 90 9.16 2.52 -8.80
N THR A 91 9.99 3.12 -7.95
CA THR A 91 11.38 2.69 -7.78
C THR A 91 11.51 1.32 -7.16
N CYS A 92 10.70 1.02 -6.14
CA CYS A 92 10.68 -0.28 -5.47
C CYS A 92 10.27 -1.41 -6.43
N VAL A 93 9.18 -1.22 -7.17
CA VAL A 93 8.67 -2.23 -8.11
C VAL A 93 9.65 -2.42 -9.25
N PHE A 94 10.23 -1.35 -9.80
CA PHE A 94 11.20 -1.43 -10.89
C PHE A 94 12.49 -2.16 -10.46
N SER A 95 13.06 -1.80 -9.31
CA SER A 95 14.28 -2.45 -8.81
C SER A 95 14.04 -3.92 -8.44
N SER A 96 12.85 -4.21 -7.84
CA SER A 96 12.44 -5.58 -7.54
C SER A 96 12.24 -6.42 -8.79
N LEU A 97 11.66 -5.84 -9.85
CA LEU A 97 11.49 -6.49 -11.15
C LEU A 97 12.83 -6.89 -11.78
N CYS A 98 13.80 -5.95 -11.78
CA CYS A 98 15.14 -6.20 -12.30
C CYS A 98 15.85 -7.30 -11.50
N ALA A 99 15.77 -7.27 -10.17
CA ALA A 99 16.34 -8.29 -9.31
C ALA A 99 15.68 -9.66 -9.52
N ALA A 100 14.36 -9.71 -9.60
CA ALA A 100 13.60 -10.93 -9.83
C ALA A 100 13.92 -11.56 -11.20
N TYR A 101 14.08 -10.74 -12.23
CA TYR A 101 14.54 -11.20 -13.54
C TYR A 101 15.93 -11.82 -13.46
N ALA A 102 16.87 -11.16 -12.78
CA ALA A 102 18.22 -11.68 -12.59
C ALA A 102 18.20 -13.04 -11.87
N PHE A 103 17.47 -13.18 -10.75
CA PHE A 103 17.38 -14.43 -9.99
C PHE A 103 16.67 -15.57 -10.73
N SER A 104 15.75 -15.25 -11.63
CA SER A 104 14.95 -16.27 -12.33
C SER A 104 15.55 -16.69 -13.68
N ARG A 105 16.21 -15.79 -14.41
CA ARG A 105 16.59 -15.96 -15.82
C ARG A 105 18.10 -15.91 -16.08
N ILE A 106 18.83 -15.13 -15.29
CA ILE A 106 20.26 -14.93 -15.51
C ILE A 106 21.05 -15.94 -14.67
N LYS A 107 21.97 -16.68 -15.32
CA LYS A 107 22.91 -17.53 -14.61
C LYS A 107 24.09 -16.69 -14.12
N PHE A 108 24.28 -16.57 -12.81
CA PHE A 108 25.44 -15.93 -12.19
C PHE A 108 25.90 -16.70 -10.95
N LYS A 109 27.18 -16.49 -10.57
CA LYS A 109 27.77 -17.21 -9.43
C LYS A 109 27.04 -16.86 -8.13
N LEU A 110 26.79 -17.86 -7.29
CA LEU A 110 26.12 -17.72 -5.99
C LEU A 110 24.69 -17.19 -6.05
N SER A 111 23.98 -17.31 -7.19
CA SER A 111 22.59 -16.86 -7.33
C SER A 111 21.68 -17.39 -6.23
N ASN A 112 21.78 -18.69 -5.89
CA ASN A 112 20.98 -19.31 -4.84
C ASN A 112 21.32 -18.76 -3.45
N PHE A 113 22.57 -18.46 -3.18
CA PHE A 113 23.01 -17.84 -1.93
C PHE A 113 22.42 -16.44 -1.78
N TRP A 114 22.54 -15.59 -2.80
CA TRP A 114 21.99 -14.24 -2.77
C TRP A 114 20.47 -14.23 -2.68
N PHE A 115 19.81 -15.15 -3.39
CA PHE A 115 18.37 -15.32 -3.24
C PHE A 115 17.99 -15.77 -1.83
N GLY A 116 18.79 -16.65 -1.22
CA GLY A 116 18.65 -17.04 0.19
C GLY A 116 18.78 -15.84 1.13
N CYS A 117 19.73 -14.93 0.90
CA CYS A 117 19.86 -13.67 1.67
C CYS A 117 18.59 -12.82 1.54
N VAL A 118 18.01 -12.70 0.34
CA VAL A 118 16.72 -12.00 0.15
C VAL A 118 15.62 -12.66 0.99
N MET A 119 15.58 -14.00 1.03
CA MET A 119 14.58 -14.73 1.84
C MET A 119 14.76 -14.50 3.34
N VAL A 120 16.00 -14.45 3.82
CA VAL A 120 16.29 -14.15 5.24
C VAL A 120 15.83 -12.74 5.61
N THR A 121 15.98 -11.75 4.72
CA THR A 121 15.51 -10.39 4.99
C THR A 121 14.00 -10.28 5.17
N LEU A 122 13.20 -11.20 4.59
CA LEU A 122 11.75 -11.27 4.83
C LEU A 122 11.39 -11.62 6.28
N MET A 123 12.29 -12.31 6.99
CA MET A 123 12.06 -12.71 8.37
C MET A 123 12.42 -11.61 9.38
N ILE A 124 13.12 -10.58 8.95
CA ILE A 124 13.53 -9.47 9.81
C ILE A 124 12.38 -8.46 9.92
N PRO A 125 11.86 -8.18 11.13
CA PRO A 125 10.83 -7.17 11.31
C PRO A 125 11.33 -5.80 10.83
N PRO A 126 10.58 -5.05 10.01
CA PRO A 126 11.01 -3.75 9.49
C PRO A 126 11.40 -2.75 10.57
N GLN A 127 10.76 -2.83 11.75
CA GLN A 127 11.01 -1.95 12.89
C GLN A 127 12.45 -2.07 13.42
N VAL A 128 13.07 -3.25 13.35
CA VAL A 128 14.45 -3.49 13.76
C VAL A 128 15.43 -2.75 12.83
N MET A 129 15.05 -2.59 11.56
CA MET A 129 15.91 -1.94 10.56
C MET A 129 15.87 -0.41 10.63
N ILE A 130 14.93 0.20 11.35
CA ILE A 130 14.76 1.66 11.40
C ILE A 130 15.99 2.34 12.00
N VAL A 131 16.54 1.80 13.08
CA VAL A 131 17.71 2.41 13.76
C VAL A 131 18.96 2.37 12.87
N PRO A 132 19.36 1.23 12.27
CA PRO A 132 20.45 1.20 11.29
C PRO A 132 20.23 2.14 10.10
N GLN A 133 19.00 2.17 9.56
CA GLN A 133 18.64 3.09 8.46
C GLN A 133 18.81 4.55 8.87
N TYR A 134 18.33 4.93 10.06
CA TYR A 134 18.51 6.29 10.59
C TYR A 134 19.98 6.69 10.64
N ILE A 135 20.86 5.81 11.14
CA ILE A 135 22.30 6.08 11.25
C ILE A 135 22.92 6.33 9.86
N ILE A 136 22.55 5.50 8.87
CA ILE A 136 23.03 5.64 7.49
C ILE A 136 22.53 6.94 6.88
N LEU A 137 21.21 7.21 6.97
CA LEU A 137 20.59 8.40 6.41
C LEU A 137 21.11 9.69 7.06
N LYS A 138 21.41 9.65 8.38
CA LYS A 138 22.02 10.76 9.10
C LYS A 138 23.43 11.05 8.59
N LYS A 139 24.25 10.02 8.36
CA LYS A 139 25.59 10.18 7.77
C LYS A 139 25.54 10.75 6.34
N LEU A 140 24.49 10.42 5.60
CA LEU A 140 24.25 10.92 4.23
C LEU A 140 23.56 12.30 4.21
N HIS A 141 23.27 12.91 5.35
CA HIS A 141 22.57 14.19 5.49
C HIS A 141 21.15 14.21 4.87
N PHE A 142 20.46 13.05 4.83
CA PHE A 142 19.10 12.94 4.31
C PHE A 142 18.01 13.04 5.40
N ILE A 143 18.36 12.99 6.70
CA ILE A 143 17.37 13.17 7.77
C ILE A 143 16.66 14.51 7.60
N ASP A 144 15.37 14.50 7.89
CA ASP A 144 14.45 15.62 7.67
C ASP A 144 14.32 16.03 6.19
N THR A 145 14.33 15.06 5.27
CA THR A 145 14.02 15.23 3.85
C THR A 145 13.12 14.11 3.34
N LEU A 146 12.27 14.37 2.36
CA LEU A 146 11.44 13.31 1.75
C LEU A 146 12.28 12.20 1.12
N THR A 147 13.53 12.50 0.74
CA THR A 147 14.49 11.51 0.24
C THR A 147 14.78 10.41 1.27
N ALA A 148 14.78 10.73 2.57
CA ALA A 148 14.96 9.73 3.61
C ALA A 148 13.86 8.66 3.62
N LEU A 149 12.64 9.03 3.23
CA LEU A 149 11.50 8.12 3.13
C LEU A 149 11.48 7.34 1.82
N ILE A 150 12.01 7.92 0.74
CA ILE A 150 12.00 7.32 -0.59
C ILE A 150 13.17 6.36 -0.80
N LEU A 151 14.37 6.74 -0.35
CA LEU A 151 15.62 6.04 -0.64
C LEU A 151 15.63 4.55 -0.25
N PRO A 152 15.11 4.13 0.91
CA PRO A 152 15.05 2.70 1.26
C PRO A 152 14.27 1.86 0.25
N TRP A 153 13.26 2.43 -0.40
CA TRP A 153 12.44 1.75 -1.40
C TRP A 153 13.10 1.66 -2.78
N CYS A 154 14.10 2.49 -3.06
CA CYS A 154 14.78 2.49 -4.37
C CYS A 154 15.56 1.20 -4.64
N PHE A 155 15.91 0.44 -3.63
CA PHE A 155 16.71 -0.78 -3.75
C PHE A 155 15.88 -2.06 -3.83
N GLY A 156 14.57 -1.95 -3.97
CA GLY A 156 13.63 -3.06 -4.02
C GLY A 156 13.23 -3.56 -2.64
N GLY A 157 12.16 -4.35 -2.62
CA GLY A 157 11.67 -5.01 -1.41
C GLY A 157 11.78 -6.52 -1.53
N ALA A 158 12.28 -7.20 -0.51
CA ALA A 158 12.47 -8.65 -0.53
C ALA A 158 11.19 -9.41 -0.88
N PHE A 159 10.04 -8.96 -0.35
CA PHE A 159 8.73 -9.55 -0.70
C PHE A 159 8.42 -9.42 -2.19
N PHE A 160 8.65 -8.26 -2.79
CA PHE A 160 8.36 -8.03 -4.21
C PHE A 160 9.33 -8.78 -5.10
N ILE A 161 10.61 -8.86 -4.73
CA ILE A 161 11.62 -9.68 -5.43
C ILE A 161 11.19 -11.15 -5.41
N PHE A 162 10.79 -11.67 -4.25
CA PHE A 162 10.31 -13.03 -4.13
C PHE A 162 9.08 -13.27 -5.01
N LEU A 163 8.03 -12.46 -4.84
CA LEU A 163 6.77 -12.57 -5.57
C LEU A 163 7.01 -12.61 -7.08
N MET A 164 7.73 -11.62 -7.62
CA MET A 164 8.02 -11.53 -9.05
C MET A 164 8.91 -12.68 -9.54
N THR A 165 9.86 -13.15 -8.70
CA THR A 165 10.71 -14.31 -9.04
C THR A 165 9.87 -15.57 -9.24
N GLN A 166 8.85 -15.81 -8.39
CA GLN A 166 7.94 -16.96 -8.55
C GLN A 166 7.15 -16.85 -9.86
N PHE A 167 6.65 -15.67 -10.20
CA PHE A 167 5.96 -15.47 -11.48
C PHE A 167 6.88 -15.72 -12.67
N PHE A 168 8.10 -15.20 -12.67
CA PHE A 168 9.07 -15.45 -13.73
C PHE A 168 9.41 -16.97 -13.86
N ARG A 169 9.56 -17.66 -12.74
CA ARG A 169 9.85 -19.11 -12.74
C ARG A 169 8.70 -19.94 -13.33
N GLY A 170 7.46 -19.45 -13.26
CA GLY A 170 6.30 -20.10 -13.87
C GLY A 170 6.21 -19.97 -15.39
N ILE A 171 7.02 -19.11 -16.01
CA ILE A 171 7.03 -18.93 -17.47
C ILE A 171 8.04 -19.92 -18.09
N PRO A 172 7.68 -20.66 -19.17
CA PRO A 172 8.59 -21.54 -19.89
C PRO A 172 9.84 -20.81 -20.39
N ARG A 173 11.02 -21.47 -20.32
CA ARG A 173 12.29 -20.87 -20.76
C ARG A 173 12.45 -20.84 -22.29
N GLU A 174 11.68 -21.65 -22.98
CA GLU A 174 11.64 -21.73 -24.45
C GLU A 174 11.29 -20.36 -25.07
N LEU A 175 10.55 -19.52 -24.38
CA LEU A 175 10.26 -18.15 -24.84
C LEU A 175 11.52 -17.27 -24.86
N ASP A 176 12.39 -17.40 -23.85
CA ASP A 176 13.64 -16.65 -23.78
C ASP A 176 14.63 -17.17 -24.84
N GLU A 177 14.66 -18.49 -25.07
CA GLU A 177 15.53 -19.13 -26.05
C GLU A 177 15.13 -18.76 -27.48
N ALA A 178 13.84 -18.85 -27.83
CA ALA A 178 13.32 -18.41 -29.12
C ALA A 178 13.66 -16.94 -29.40
N ALA A 179 13.40 -16.05 -28.43
CA ALA A 179 13.73 -14.65 -28.57
C ALA A 179 15.25 -14.39 -28.72
N SER A 180 16.07 -15.20 -28.07
CA SER A 180 17.53 -15.08 -28.21
C SER A 180 18.01 -15.53 -29.62
N ILE A 181 17.35 -16.53 -30.23
CA ILE A 181 17.60 -16.96 -31.61
C ILE A 181 17.22 -15.84 -32.57
N ASP A 182 16.12 -15.10 -32.28
CA ASP A 182 15.69 -13.94 -33.05
C ASP A 182 16.56 -12.68 -32.82
N GLY A 183 17.68 -12.82 -32.09
CA GLY A 183 18.66 -11.76 -31.85
C GLY A 183 18.30 -10.80 -30.73
N CYS A 184 17.29 -11.08 -29.92
CA CYS A 184 16.92 -10.24 -28.78
C CYS A 184 17.96 -10.33 -27.64
N GLY A 185 18.49 -9.18 -27.23
CA GLY A 185 19.31 -9.08 -26.02
C GLY A 185 18.49 -9.21 -24.73
N LYS A 186 19.14 -9.53 -23.62
CA LYS A 186 18.48 -9.78 -22.30
C LYS A 186 17.53 -8.68 -21.84
N ILE A 187 17.88 -7.42 -22.05
CA ILE A 187 17.03 -6.28 -21.71
C ILE A 187 15.78 -6.26 -22.60
N SER A 188 15.93 -6.54 -23.89
CA SER A 188 14.80 -6.61 -24.82
C SER A 188 13.85 -7.75 -24.46
N ILE A 189 14.38 -8.92 -24.09
CA ILE A 189 13.60 -10.06 -23.59
C ILE A 189 12.80 -9.65 -22.34
N LEU A 190 13.44 -9.00 -21.36
CA LEU A 190 12.75 -8.54 -20.17
C LEU A 190 11.57 -7.63 -20.53
N PHE A 191 11.82 -6.51 -21.23
CA PHE A 191 10.79 -5.48 -21.37
C PHE A 191 9.78 -5.76 -22.49
N LYS A 192 10.18 -6.42 -23.59
CA LYS A 192 9.26 -6.64 -24.71
C LYS A 192 8.49 -7.95 -24.62
N ILE A 193 9.02 -8.96 -23.91
CA ILE A 193 8.42 -10.30 -23.86
C ILE A 193 7.91 -10.60 -22.46
N LEU A 194 8.79 -10.54 -21.44
CA LEU A 194 8.44 -11.02 -20.11
C LEU A 194 7.58 -10.04 -19.32
N VAL A 195 7.87 -8.72 -19.37
CA VAL A 195 7.08 -7.68 -18.65
C VAL A 195 5.59 -7.72 -19.02
N PRO A 196 5.19 -7.82 -20.30
CA PRO A 196 3.77 -8.00 -20.65
C PRO A 196 3.12 -9.23 -20.03
N ILE A 197 3.84 -10.35 -19.95
CA ILE A 197 3.35 -11.61 -19.38
C ILE A 197 3.21 -11.52 -17.85
N VAL A 198 4.21 -10.94 -17.16
CA VAL A 198 4.19 -10.79 -15.70
C VAL A 198 3.48 -9.53 -15.23
N LYS A 199 2.80 -8.81 -16.11
CA LYS A 199 2.03 -7.61 -15.78
C LYS A 199 1.13 -7.78 -14.55
N PRO A 200 0.40 -8.89 -14.34
CA PRO A 200 -0.39 -9.09 -13.14
C PRO A 200 0.45 -9.01 -11.86
N SER A 201 1.63 -9.63 -11.82
CA SER A 201 2.50 -9.60 -10.64
C SER A 201 3.10 -8.21 -10.38
N ILE A 202 3.41 -7.45 -11.45
CA ILE A 202 3.89 -6.08 -11.35
C ILE A 202 2.81 -5.20 -10.72
N ILE A 203 1.56 -5.33 -11.19
CA ILE A 203 0.43 -4.55 -10.66
C ILE A 203 0.14 -4.95 -9.22
N THR A 204 0.11 -6.25 -8.91
CA THR A 204 -0.07 -6.73 -7.53
C THR A 204 1.01 -6.14 -6.61
N SER A 205 2.27 -6.19 -7.02
CA SER A 205 3.39 -5.60 -6.27
C SER A 205 3.23 -4.09 -6.11
N SER A 206 2.73 -3.39 -7.13
CA SER A 206 2.48 -1.95 -7.07
C SER A 206 1.37 -1.61 -6.07
N ILE A 207 0.32 -2.42 -5.99
CA ILE A 207 -0.78 -2.22 -5.01
C ILE A 207 -0.24 -2.36 -3.58
N PHE A 208 0.52 -3.43 -3.30
CA PHE A 208 1.08 -3.62 -1.96
C PHE A 208 2.13 -2.57 -1.60
N ALA A 209 3.03 -2.22 -2.52
CA ALA A 209 4.03 -1.20 -2.29
C ALA A 209 3.38 0.17 -2.02
N PHE A 210 2.39 0.57 -2.85
CA PHE A 210 1.65 1.80 -2.65
C PHE A 210 0.98 1.83 -1.28
N TYR A 211 0.29 0.75 -0.90
CA TYR A 211 -0.41 0.65 0.38
C TYR A 211 0.58 0.74 1.55
N TRP A 212 1.68 0.00 1.53
CA TRP A 212 2.65 -0.01 2.63
C TRP A 212 3.35 1.33 2.81
N ILE A 213 3.72 2.00 1.72
CA ILE A 213 4.37 3.31 1.77
C ILE A 213 3.39 4.40 2.22
N TRP A 214 2.14 4.36 1.70
CA TRP A 214 1.12 5.35 2.06
C TRP A 214 0.77 5.34 3.54
N GLN A 215 0.66 4.16 4.14
CA GLN A 215 0.29 4.01 5.55
C GLN A 215 1.47 4.08 6.52
N ASP A 216 2.70 4.23 6.04
CA ASP A 216 3.88 4.24 6.91
C ASP A 216 3.85 5.45 7.85
N PHE A 217 3.89 5.12 9.14
CA PHE A 217 3.91 6.08 10.23
C PHE A 217 5.28 6.13 10.91
N PHE A 218 5.94 4.97 11.05
CA PHE A 218 7.14 4.86 11.88
C PHE A 218 8.36 5.52 11.26
N GLN A 219 8.60 5.35 9.96
CA GLN A 219 9.74 6.00 9.31
C GLN A 219 9.59 7.53 9.33
N PRO A 220 8.44 8.12 8.94
CA PRO A 220 8.22 9.55 9.09
C PRO A 220 8.38 10.06 10.53
N LEU A 221 7.89 9.31 11.53
CA LEU A 221 8.00 9.70 12.94
C LEU A 221 9.46 9.83 13.39
N ILE A 222 10.35 8.97 12.89
CA ILE A 222 11.76 8.93 13.32
C ILE A 222 12.64 9.81 12.43
N PHE A 223 12.33 9.93 11.13
CA PHE A 223 13.21 10.61 10.18
C PHE A 223 12.85 12.07 9.94
N MET A 224 11.61 12.51 10.26
CA MET A 224 11.15 13.88 10.03
C MET A 224 11.10 14.68 11.32
N ASN A 225 11.68 15.88 11.30
CA ASN A 225 11.66 16.83 12.42
C ASN A 225 10.81 18.06 12.09
N SER A 226 10.77 18.46 10.83
CA SER A 226 10.02 19.64 10.36
C SER A 226 8.59 19.28 10.01
N THR A 227 7.61 19.89 10.64
CA THR A 227 6.17 19.64 10.39
C THR A 227 5.79 19.76 8.90
N LYS A 228 6.40 20.69 8.15
CA LYS A 228 6.18 20.85 6.70
C LYS A 228 6.49 19.60 5.87
N LYS A 229 7.30 18.67 6.40
CA LYS A 229 7.75 17.46 5.70
C LYS A 229 7.00 16.21 6.15
N PHE A 230 6.05 16.36 7.07
CA PHE A 230 5.27 15.24 7.56
C PHE A 230 4.41 14.64 6.45
N THR A 231 4.25 13.32 6.52
CA THR A 231 3.30 12.56 5.72
C THR A 231 1.93 12.53 6.40
N VAL A 232 0.90 12.12 5.67
CA VAL A 232 -0.48 12.07 6.17
C VAL A 232 -0.62 11.28 7.47
N PRO A 233 -0.09 10.03 7.62
CA PRO A 233 -0.25 9.29 8.87
C PRO A 233 0.36 10.02 10.08
N LEU A 234 1.52 10.65 9.90
CA LEU A 234 2.17 11.41 10.95
C LEU A 234 1.41 12.70 11.28
N ALA A 235 0.93 13.42 10.27
CA ALA A 235 0.11 14.61 10.45
C ALA A 235 -1.21 14.30 11.16
N LEU A 236 -1.90 13.21 10.80
CA LEU A 236 -3.15 12.80 11.47
C LEU A 236 -2.92 12.51 12.95
N ASN A 237 -1.78 11.95 13.33
CA ASN A 237 -1.45 11.70 14.72
C ASN A 237 -1.35 13.00 15.55
N MET A 238 -0.91 14.11 14.93
CA MET A 238 -0.81 15.40 15.62
C MET A 238 -2.16 16.02 15.98
N TYR A 239 -3.26 15.65 15.33
CA TYR A 239 -4.61 16.10 15.74
C TYR A 239 -5.03 15.54 17.10
N LEU A 240 -4.32 14.51 17.59
CA LEU A 240 -4.56 13.88 18.89
C LEU A 240 -3.66 14.43 20.00
N ASP A 241 -2.79 15.43 19.73
CA ASP A 241 -1.93 16.01 20.75
C ASP A 241 -2.76 16.72 21.82
N PRO A 242 -2.66 16.30 23.10
CA PRO A 242 -3.41 16.92 24.19
C PRO A 242 -3.09 18.40 24.41
N ASN A 243 -1.93 18.87 23.97
CA ASN A 243 -1.51 20.28 24.10
C ASN A 243 -2.06 21.17 22.98
N THR A 244 -2.53 20.60 21.91
CA THR A 244 -3.29 21.25 20.85
C THR A 244 -4.77 20.97 21.06
N TYR A 245 -5.61 21.92 20.70
CA TYR A 245 -7.06 21.76 20.79
C TYR A 245 -7.50 20.47 20.10
N ASN A 246 -8.02 19.49 20.87
CA ASN A 246 -8.47 18.20 20.36
C ASN A 246 -9.52 18.39 19.27
N ASN A 247 -9.09 18.42 18.02
CA ASN A 247 -9.95 18.57 16.84
C ASN A 247 -10.28 17.21 16.23
N TYR A 248 -11.09 16.42 16.94
CA TYR A 248 -11.51 15.09 16.45
C TYR A 248 -12.34 15.19 15.16
N GLY A 249 -13.20 16.21 15.00
CA GLY A 249 -13.95 16.42 13.77
C GLY A 249 -13.03 16.64 12.57
N GLY A 250 -12.02 17.48 12.72
CA GLY A 250 -10.97 17.68 11.72
C GLY A 250 -10.16 16.41 11.46
N LEU A 251 -9.80 15.65 12.50
CA LEU A 251 -9.13 14.37 12.36
C LEU A 251 -9.94 13.39 11.50
N PHE A 252 -11.23 13.18 11.82
CA PHE A 252 -12.06 12.25 11.06
C PHE A 252 -12.31 12.74 9.63
N ALA A 253 -12.49 14.05 9.43
CA ALA A 253 -12.64 14.64 8.10
C ALA A 253 -11.38 14.43 7.25
N MET A 254 -10.18 14.69 7.81
CA MET A 254 -8.92 14.49 7.11
C MET A 254 -8.59 13.00 6.92
N SER A 255 -8.99 12.14 7.85
CA SER A 255 -8.90 10.69 7.68
C SER A 255 -9.74 10.20 6.51
N CYS A 256 -10.97 10.71 6.33
CA CYS A 256 -11.79 10.40 5.15
C CYS A 256 -11.09 10.81 3.85
N ILE A 257 -10.52 12.02 3.79
CA ILE A 257 -9.78 12.50 2.61
C ILE A 257 -8.55 11.61 2.35
N SER A 258 -7.84 11.19 3.41
CA SER A 258 -6.64 10.37 3.29
C SER A 258 -6.89 8.95 2.78
N LEU A 259 -8.11 8.43 2.89
CA LEU A 259 -8.51 7.15 2.31
C LEU A 259 -8.71 7.21 0.79
N ILE A 260 -9.04 8.39 0.24
CA ILE A 260 -9.38 8.54 -1.18
C ILE A 260 -8.27 8.02 -2.11
N PRO A 261 -6.98 8.39 -1.95
CA PRO A 261 -5.93 7.90 -2.84
C PRO A 261 -5.77 6.37 -2.82
N ILE A 262 -5.85 5.74 -1.63
CA ILE A 262 -5.78 4.28 -1.50
C ILE A 262 -6.96 3.62 -2.20
N LEU A 263 -8.18 4.10 -1.93
CA LEU A 263 -9.40 3.54 -2.51
C LEU A 263 -9.41 3.68 -4.03
N LEU A 264 -9.02 4.85 -4.57
CA LEU A 264 -8.92 5.07 -6.01
C LEU A 264 -7.91 4.12 -6.63
N PHE A 265 -6.71 4.00 -6.04
CA PHE A 265 -5.69 3.10 -6.53
C PHE A 265 -6.18 1.64 -6.53
N PHE A 266 -6.81 1.21 -5.42
CA PHE A 266 -7.36 -0.14 -5.31
C PHE A 266 -8.48 -0.40 -6.35
N ILE A 267 -9.45 0.51 -6.50
CA ILE A 267 -10.58 0.36 -7.44
C ILE A 267 -10.07 0.24 -8.89
N ILE A 268 -9.05 1.02 -9.25
CA ILE A 268 -8.47 0.99 -10.61
C ILE A 268 -7.79 -0.37 -10.88
N PHE A 269 -7.08 -0.90 -9.90
CA PHE A 269 -6.20 -2.05 -10.10
C PHE A 269 -6.72 -3.38 -9.55
N GLN A 270 -7.86 -3.43 -8.80
CA GLN A 270 -8.38 -4.63 -8.13
C GLN A 270 -8.59 -5.84 -9.05
N LYS A 271 -8.96 -5.63 -10.32
CA LYS A 271 -9.14 -6.71 -11.29
C LYS A 271 -7.88 -7.57 -11.48
N TYR A 272 -6.71 -6.97 -11.38
CA TYR A 272 -5.44 -7.69 -11.54
C TYR A 272 -5.05 -8.50 -10.30
N LEU A 273 -5.58 -8.16 -9.11
CA LEU A 273 -5.41 -8.98 -7.90
C LEU A 273 -6.15 -10.32 -8.05
N VAL A 274 -7.36 -10.27 -8.58
CA VAL A 274 -8.18 -11.48 -8.77
C VAL A 274 -7.54 -12.41 -9.82
N ASP A 275 -7.07 -11.85 -10.93
CA ASP A 275 -6.42 -12.60 -12.01
C ASP A 275 -5.08 -13.21 -11.55
N GLY A 276 -4.30 -12.49 -10.72
CA GLY A 276 -3.03 -12.96 -10.18
C GLY A 276 -3.18 -14.15 -9.22
N ILE A 277 -4.23 -14.15 -8.39
CA ILE A 277 -4.51 -15.25 -7.45
C ILE A 277 -5.10 -16.46 -8.17
N ALA A 278 -5.91 -16.23 -9.22
CA ALA A 278 -6.56 -17.30 -9.98
C ALA A 278 -5.57 -18.15 -10.79
N MET A 279 -4.43 -17.59 -11.21
CA MET A 279 -3.40 -18.36 -11.95
C MET A 279 -2.69 -19.40 -11.09
N ASP A 280 -2.63 -19.21 -9.75
CA ASP A 280 -2.09 -20.23 -8.83
C ASP A 280 -3.11 -21.35 -8.55
N GLY A 281 -4.42 -21.09 -8.69
CA GLY A 281 -5.49 -22.07 -8.42
C GLY A 281 -5.76 -23.09 -9.54
N ILE A 282 -5.18 -22.92 -10.73
CA ILE A 282 -5.44 -23.82 -11.89
C ILE A 282 -4.39 -24.94 -12.01
N LYS A 283 -3.37 -24.95 -11.15
CA LYS A 283 -2.33 -26.01 -11.11
C LYS A 283 -2.60 -27.09 -10.04
N GLY A 284 -3.85 -27.21 -9.56
CA GLY A 284 -4.31 -28.27 -8.68
C GLY A 284 -5.26 -29.22 -9.42
#